data_1a5b3424e3f97557fb851874939c90da
#
_entry.id   1a5b3424e3f97557fb851874939c90da
#
_cell.length_a   1.000
_cell.length_b   1.000
_cell.length_c   1.000
_cell.angle_alpha   90.00
_cell.angle_beta   90.00
_cell.angle_gamma   90.00
#
_symmetry.space_group_name_H-M   'P 1'
#
loop_
_entity.id
_entity.type
_entity.pdbx_description
1 polymer ?
#
loop_
_entity_poly.entity_id
_entity_poly.type
_entity_poly.pdbx_seq_one_letter_code
_entity_poly.pdbx_strand_id
1 'polypeptide(L)'
;MTVPRSGDRAVVAVPRGVTPSAVACYLHGRTGDERSIDYRAALRDGLLDAGYLVASPYLHGDQWGNRPAQDAVVALDEWVSYRWPVTRRFLIGESMGGNAAANAVRLREVAWDGAVFIAPSLSLRAVWDRGEHGRDTVRDAFRVSADGQDLESKTERWDAVRHEPGDYVGVPIRVYASREDEVANIAGVTGPWVEMLRRGSDAVEFVEVSGPHVSEDHFRTAEVVQFFETIR
;
A
#
# COMPACT_ATOMS: atom_id res chain seq x y z
N MET A 1 -4.64 -7.92 -17.15
CA MET A 1 -4.53 -9.40 -17.22
C MET A 1 -5.20 -10.05 -16.00
N THR A 2 -5.49 -11.35 -16.02
CA THR A 2 -5.92 -12.11 -14.84
C THR A 2 -4.73 -12.88 -14.29
N VAL A 3 -4.51 -12.80 -12.97
CA VAL A 3 -3.45 -13.53 -12.26
C VAL A 3 -3.94 -14.96 -11.98
N PRO A 4 -3.30 -16.00 -12.50
CA PRO A 4 -3.90 -17.35 -12.55
C PRO A 4 -4.25 -17.94 -11.18
N ARG A 5 -3.41 -17.71 -10.18
CA ARG A 5 -3.58 -18.32 -8.84
C ARG A 5 -4.70 -17.69 -8.01
N SER A 6 -4.81 -16.36 -8.05
CA SER A 6 -5.82 -15.61 -7.28
C SER A 6 -7.12 -15.36 -8.05
N GLY A 7 -7.09 -15.47 -9.39
CA GLY A 7 -8.17 -15.01 -10.24
C GLY A 7 -8.34 -13.49 -10.28
N ASP A 8 -7.50 -12.75 -9.55
CA ASP A 8 -7.53 -11.30 -9.49
C ASP A 8 -7.04 -10.68 -10.81
N ARG A 9 -7.43 -9.43 -11.07
CA ARG A 9 -6.94 -8.68 -12.21
C ARG A 9 -5.69 -7.90 -11.83
N ALA A 10 -4.79 -7.68 -12.79
CA ALA A 10 -3.62 -6.83 -12.60
C ALA A 10 -3.21 -6.13 -13.88
N VAL A 11 -2.59 -4.97 -13.74
CA VAL A 11 -1.79 -4.30 -14.76
C VAL A 11 -0.32 -4.53 -14.43
N VAL A 12 0.46 -4.88 -15.45
CA VAL A 12 1.91 -4.99 -15.34
C VAL A 12 2.52 -4.22 -16.48
N ALA A 13 3.28 -3.17 -16.14
CA ALA A 13 4.03 -2.35 -17.09
C ALA A 13 5.53 -2.69 -16.98
N VAL A 14 6.16 -2.90 -18.12
CA VAL A 14 7.57 -3.33 -18.22
C VAL A 14 8.41 -2.19 -18.78
N PRO A 15 9.56 -1.88 -18.18
CA PRO A 15 10.45 -0.84 -18.67
C PRO A 15 10.95 -1.19 -20.09
N ARG A 16 11.12 -0.16 -20.93
CA ARG A 16 11.58 -0.36 -22.31
C ARG A 16 13.09 -0.53 -22.36
N GLY A 17 13.54 -1.48 -23.18
CA GLY A 17 14.97 -1.63 -23.49
C GLY A 17 15.86 -2.21 -22.40
N VAL A 18 15.29 -2.56 -21.24
CA VAL A 18 16.00 -3.19 -20.12
C VAL A 18 15.23 -4.39 -19.58
N THR A 19 15.95 -5.39 -19.09
CA THR A 19 15.33 -6.49 -18.34
C THR A 19 15.19 -6.05 -16.89
N PRO A 20 13.96 -5.97 -16.32
CA PRO A 20 13.78 -5.49 -14.96
C PRO A 20 14.35 -6.49 -13.96
N SER A 21 15.13 -5.99 -12.99
CA SER A 21 15.61 -6.75 -11.83
C SER A 21 14.87 -6.39 -10.54
N ALA A 22 14.02 -5.38 -10.60
CA ALA A 22 13.20 -4.92 -9.48
C ALA A 22 11.75 -4.69 -9.90
N VAL A 23 10.83 -4.89 -8.94
CA VAL A 23 9.39 -4.60 -9.10
C VAL A 23 8.93 -3.58 -8.06
N ALA A 24 8.13 -2.60 -8.49
CA ALA A 24 7.34 -1.73 -7.63
C ALA A 24 5.88 -2.17 -7.73
N CYS A 25 5.33 -2.71 -6.64
CA CYS A 25 3.93 -3.12 -6.54
C CYS A 25 3.12 -1.97 -5.96
N TYR A 26 2.18 -1.43 -6.77
CA TYR A 26 1.33 -0.31 -6.38
C TYR A 26 -0.05 -0.82 -5.96
N LEU A 27 -0.45 -0.50 -4.73
CA LEU A 27 -1.73 -0.85 -4.15
C LEU A 27 -2.62 0.39 -4.10
N HIS A 28 -3.73 0.33 -4.80
CA HIS A 28 -4.62 1.47 -5.06
C HIS A 28 -5.44 1.92 -3.84
N GLY A 29 -5.93 3.15 -3.89
CA GLY A 29 -6.89 3.72 -2.94
C GLY A 29 -8.30 3.13 -3.11
N ARG A 30 -9.20 3.49 -2.18
CA ARG A 30 -10.61 3.09 -2.22
C ARG A 30 -11.27 3.54 -3.54
N THR A 31 -12.18 2.74 -4.06
CA THR A 31 -12.85 2.89 -5.37
C THR A 31 -11.91 2.78 -6.58
N GLY A 32 -10.64 2.47 -6.34
CA GLY A 32 -9.68 2.21 -7.40
C GLY A 32 -9.77 0.79 -7.97
N ASP A 33 -8.93 0.56 -8.95
CA ASP A 33 -8.76 -0.73 -9.60
C ASP A 33 -7.30 -0.94 -10.03
N GLU A 34 -7.03 -2.02 -10.74
CA GLU A 34 -5.70 -2.34 -11.28
C GLU A 34 -5.13 -1.25 -12.21
N ARG A 35 -5.97 -0.36 -12.75
CA ARG A 35 -5.58 0.73 -13.63
C ARG A 35 -5.35 2.05 -12.91
N SER A 36 -5.56 2.09 -11.61
CA SER A 36 -5.37 3.33 -10.82
C SER A 36 -3.95 3.90 -10.95
N ILE A 37 -2.96 3.05 -11.17
CA ILE A 37 -1.59 3.50 -11.48
C ILE A 37 -1.49 4.31 -12.79
N ASP A 38 -2.41 4.14 -13.73
CA ASP A 38 -2.45 4.93 -14.96
C ASP A 38 -2.84 6.40 -14.70
N TYR A 39 -3.64 6.65 -13.64
CA TYR A 39 -3.95 8.02 -13.19
C TYR A 39 -2.80 8.66 -12.42
N ARG A 40 -1.78 7.88 -12.04
CA ARG A 40 -0.52 8.32 -11.42
C ARG A 40 0.62 8.25 -12.44
N ALA A 41 0.38 8.77 -13.64
CA ALA A 41 1.27 8.60 -14.78
C ALA A 41 2.72 9.03 -14.48
N ALA A 42 2.93 10.15 -13.78
CA ALA A 42 4.27 10.61 -13.42
C ALA A 42 5.00 9.59 -12.53
N LEU A 43 4.32 8.98 -11.55
CA LEU A 43 4.90 7.96 -10.69
C LEU A 43 5.19 6.68 -11.48
N ARG A 44 4.22 6.20 -12.27
CA ARG A 44 4.39 5.02 -13.12
C ARG A 44 5.57 5.18 -14.07
N ASP A 45 5.58 6.29 -14.82
CA ASP A 45 6.58 6.52 -15.86
C ASP A 45 7.97 6.74 -15.25
N GLY A 46 8.09 7.47 -14.13
CA GLY A 46 9.36 7.63 -13.44
C GLY A 46 9.93 6.31 -12.89
N LEU A 47 9.08 5.40 -12.40
CA LEU A 47 9.51 4.05 -12.00
C LEU A 47 9.97 3.22 -13.21
N LEU A 48 9.23 3.28 -14.34
CA LEU A 48 9.61 2.59 -15.58
C LEU A 48 10.93 3.14 -16.14
N ASP A 49 11.12 4.45 -16.16
CA ASP A 49 12.35 5.10 -16.63
C ASP A 49 13.56 4.74 -15.75
N ALA A 50 13.34 4.51 -14.45
CA ALA A 50 14.34 4.00 -13.52
C ALA A 50 14.57 2.48 -13.62
N GLY A 51 13.89 1.78 -14.54
CA GLY A 51 14.09 0.36 -14.81
C GLY A 51 13.26 -0.59 -13.92
N TYR A 52 12.32 -0.08 -13.11
CA TYR A 52 11.42 -0.93 -12.33
C TYR A 52 10.31 -1.50 -13.22
N LEU A 53 9.98 -2.77 -13.01
CA LEU A 53 8.68 -3.28 -13.41
C LEU A 53 7.63 -2.69 -12.47
N VAL A 54 6.52 -2.20 -13.01
CA VAL A 54 5.39 -1.68 -12.20
C VAL A 54 4.24 -2.66 -12.26
N ALA A 55 3.81 -3.17 -11.11
CA ALA A 55 2.71 -4.11 -10.99
C ALA A 55 1.61 -3.53 -10.10
N SER A 56 0.36 -3.61 -10.55
CA SER A 56 -0.80 -3.06 -9.84
C SER A 56 -1.94 -4.07 -9.84
N PRO A 57 -2.23 -4.76 -8.72
CA PRO A 57 -3.35 -5.67 -8.58
C PRO A 57 -4.66 -4.92 -8.34
N TYR A 58 -5.79 -5.53 -8.70
CA TYR A 58 -7.12 -5.03 -8.38
C TYR A 58 -7.51 -5.24 -6.91
N LEU A 59 -6.84 -6.16 -6.22
CA LEU A 59 -7.06 -6.49 -4.80
C LEU A 59 -8.50 -6.95 -4.48
N HIS A 60 -9.25 -7.41 -5.50
CA HIS A 60 -10.69 -7.69 -5.41
C HIS A 60 -11.55 -6.48 -5.00
N GLY A 61 -11.11 -5.24 -5.27
CA GLY A 61 -11.79 -3.97 -4.98
C GLY A 61 -11.44 -3.38 -3.62
N ASP A 62 -12.44 -2.85 -2.91
CA ASP A 62 -12.28 -2.15 -1.63
C ASP A 62 -12.11 -3.13 -0.46
N GLN A 63 -11.02 -3.90 -0.45
CA GLN A 63 -10.79 -4.99 0.49
C GLN A 63 -9.96 -4.61 1.73
N TRP A 64 -9.49 -3.36 1.83
CA TRP A 64 -8.79 -2.84 3.01
C TRP A 64 -7.65 -3.72 3.53
N GLY A 65 -6.98 -4.46 2.63
CA GLY A 65 -5.86 -5.31 2.98
C GLY A 65 -6.21 -6.61 3.72
N ASN A 66 -7.45 -7.08 3.60
CA ASN A 66 -7.89 -8.37 4.13
C ASN A 66 -7.20 -9.56 3.46
N ARG A 67 -7.49 -10.79 3.88
CA ARG A 67 -6.83 -12.00 3.37
C ARG A 67 -6.91 -12.15 1.85
N PRO A 68 -8.07 -11.99 1.18
CA PRO A 68 -8.13 -12.05 -0.29
C PRO A 68 -7.21 -11.04 -0.99
N ALA A 69 -7.12 -9.81 -0.48
CA ALA A 69 -6.21 -8.81 -1.03
C ALA A 69 -4.74 -9.22 -0.89
N GLN A 70 -4.35 -9.81 0.25
CA GLN A 70 -2.99 -10.31 0.46
C GLN A 70 -2.68 -11.50 -0.46
N ASP A 71 -3.63 -12.41 -0.64
CA ASP A 71 -3.49 -13.53 -1.57
C ASP A 71 -3.30 -13.05 -3.03
N ALA A 72 -3.96 -11.95 -3.41
CA ALA A 72 -3.77 -11.33 -4.72
C ALA A 72 -2.36 -10.73 -4.89
N VAL A 73 -1.83 -10.08 -3.86
CA VAL A 73 -0.46 -9.53 -3.85
C VAL A 73 0.57 -10.65 -4.00
N VAL A 74 0.45 -11.71 -3.21
CA VAL A 74 1.36 -12.88 -3.27
C VAL A 74 1.31 -13.54 -4.64
N ALA A 75 0.11 -13.80 -5.16
CA ALA A 75 -0.06 -14.43 -6.46
C ALA A 75 0.52 -13.57 -7.61
N LEU A 76 0.41 -12.24 -7.51
CA LEU A 76 1.01 -11.34 -8.49
C LEU A 76 2.54 -11.35 -8.41
N ASP A 77 3.13 -11.35 -7.21
CA ASP A 77 4.58 -11.45 -7.04
C ASP A 77 5.12 -12.77 -7.62
N GLU A 78 4.48 -13.89 -7.33
CA GLU A 78 4.84 -15.20 -7.90
C GLU A 78 4.77 -15.18 -9.44
N TRP A 79 3.72 -14.57 -10.00
CA TRP A 79 3.55 -14.47 -11.45
C TRP A 79 4.61 -13.59 -12.10
N VAL A 80 4.97 -12.45 -11.46
CA VAL A 80 6.04 -11.55 -11.91
C VAL A 80 7.39 -12.26 -11.84
N SER A 81 7.69 -12.88 -10.71
CA SER A 81 8.95 -13.58 -10.46
C SER A 81 9.17 -14.78 -11.40
N TYR A 82 8.11 -15.42 -11.85
CA TYR A 82 8.19 -16.48 -12.87
C TYR A 82 8.60 -15.95 -14.25
N ARG A 83 8.27 -14.68 -14.57
CA ARG A 83 8.47 -14.10 -15.93
C ARG A 83 9.72 -13.24 -16.05
N TRP A 84 10.12 -12.59 -14.99
CA TRP A 84 11.27 -11.69 -14.97
C TRP A 84 12.21 -12.02 -13.82
N PRO A 85 13.52 -11.81 -14.00
CA PRO A 85 14.52 -12.11 -12.96
C PRO A 85 14.53 -11.05 -11.85
N VAL A 86 13.36 -10.73 -11.29
CA VAL A 86 13.24 -9.73 -10.22
C VAL A 86 13.80 -10.28 -8.93
N THR A 87 14.74 -9.55 -8.35
CA THR A 87 15.39 -9.88 -7.08
C THR A 87 15.07 -8.88 -6.00
N ARG A 88 14.52 -7.71 -6.36
CA ARG A 88 14.14 -6.64 -5.43
C ARG A 88 12.66 -6.30 -5.57
N ARG A 89 12.01 -6.09 -4.43
CA ARG A 89 10.56 -5.91 -4.34
C ARG A 89 10.20 -4.72 -3.47
N PHE A 90 9.46 -3.79 -4.02
CA PHE A 90 9.04 -2.57 -3.35
C PHE A 90 7.52 -2.45 -3.35
N LEU A 91 6.97 -1.95 -2.24
CA LEU A 91 5.55 -1.63 -2.12
C LEU A 91 5.32 -0.13 -2.21
N ILE A 92 4.21 0.25 -2.85
CA ILE A 92 3.66 1.61 -2.80
C ILE A 92 2.18 1.48 -2.44
N GLY A 93 1.78 1.97 -1.28
CA GLY A 93 0.39 1.94 -0.82
C GLY A 93 -0.25 3.31 -0.79
N GLU A 94 -1.25 3.57 -1.63
CA GLU A 94 -2.02 4.81 -1.65
C GLU A 94 -3.30 4.66 -0.82
N SER A 95 -3.56 5.56 0.13
CA SER A 95 -4.82 5.61 0.89
C SER A 95 -5.22 4.25 1.49
N MET A 96 -6.32 3.63 1.04
CA MET A 96 -6.71 2.26 1.41
C MET A 96 -5.57 1.25 1.15
N GLY A 97 -4.86 1.39 0.03
CA GLY A 97 -3.70 0.58 -0.30
C GLY A 97 -2.57 0.70 0.72
N GLY A 98 -2.52 1.79 1.51
CA GLY A 98 -1.61 1.93 2.65
C GLY A 98 -1.89 0.88 3.74
N ASN A 99 -3.15 0.62 4.09
CA ASN A 99 -3.48 -0.46 5.02
C ASN A 99 -3.14 -1.84 4.43
N ALA A 100 -3.36 -2.03 3.13
CA ALA A 100 -2.99 -3.26 2.44
C ALA A 100 -1.46 -3.47 2.43
N ALA A 101 -0.67 -2.42 2.17
CA ALA A 101 0.78 -2.46 2.21
C ALA A 101 1.31 -2.75 3.62
N ALA A 102 0.73 -2.13 4.66
CA ALA A 102 1.09 -2.40 6.04
C ALA A 102 0.89 -3.88 6.41
N ASN A 103 -0.23 -4.48 5.98
CA ASN A 103 -0.48 -5.91 6.17
C ASN A 103 0.48 -6.78 5.34
N ALA A 104 0.81 -6.41 4.11
CA ALA A 104 1.76 -7.15 3.27
C ALA A 104 3.17 -7.18 3.90
N VAL A 105 3.65 -6.06 4.46
CA VAL A 105 4.92 -6.00 5.18
C VAL A 105 4.87 -6.89 6.42
N ARG A 106 3.82 -6.78 7.24
CA ARG A 106 3.66 -7.55 8.48
C ARG A 106 3.60 -9.07 8.23
N LEU A 107 2.88 -9.51 7.22
CA LEU A 107 2.69 -10.93 6.94
C LEU A 107 3.94 -11.62 6.41
N ARG A 108 4.86 -10.88 5.80
CA ARG A 108 6.15 -11.38 5.27
C ARG A 108 6.01 -12.57 4.31
N GLU A 109 4.86 -12.69 3.63
CA GLU A 109 4.64 -13.74 2.62
C GLU A 109 5.38 -13.43 1.32
N VAL A 110 5.71 -12.16 1.10
CA VAL A 110 6.67 -11.67 0.10
C VAL A 110 7.77 -10.94 0.85
N ALA A 111 9.02 -11.15 0.44
CA ALA A 111 10.18 -10.44 1.00
C ALA A 111 10.27 -9.04 0.39
N TRP A 112 9.75 -8.03 1.09
CA TRP A 112 9.79 -6.64 0.65
C TRP A 112 11.09 -5.97 1.06
N ASP A 113 11.79 -5.37 0.09
CA ASP A 113 13.02 -4.62 0.33
C ASP A 113 12.75 -3.21 0.85
N GLY A 114 11.57 -2.65 0.58
CA GLY A 114 11.16 -1.35 1.09
C GLY A 114 9.69 -1.04 0.78
N ALA A 115 9.13 -0.06 1.49
CA ALA A 115 7.75 0.35 1.31
C ALA A 115 7.56 1.87 1.37
N VAL A 116 6.71 2.39 0.50
CA VAL A 116 6.27 3.79 0.47
C VAL A 116 4.78 3.85 0.74
N PHE A 117 4.39 4.74 1.63
CA PHE A 117 3.00 4.99 2.00
C PHE A 117 2.62 6.42 1.60
N ILE A 118 1.58 6.55 0.78
CA ILE A 118 1.10 7.83 0.26
C ILE A 118 -0.29 8.11 0.81
N ALA A 119 -0.41 9.12 1.68
CA ALA A 119 -1.65 9.47 2.36
C ALA A 119 -2.38 8.25 2.96
N PRO A 120 -1.72 7.37 3.74
CA PRO A 120 -2.24 6.06 4.06
C PRO A 120 -3.43 6.11 5.02
N SER A 121 -4.50 5.38 4.69
CA SER A 121 -5.66 5.16 5.58
C SER A 121 -5.41 3.91 6.40
N LEU A 122 -4.92 4.10 7.64
CA LEU A 122 -4.37 3.02 8.47
C LEU A 122 -5.30 2.53 9.58
N SER A 123 -6.41 3.24 9.86
CA SER A 123 -7.37 2.85 10.90
C SER A 123 -8.72 2.48 10.31
N LEU A 124 -9.07 1.21 10.36
CA LEU A 124 -10.37 0.71 9.90
C LEU A 124 -11.51 1.24 10.77
N ARG A 125 -11.25 1.47 12.06
CA ARG A 125 -12.19 2.13 12.96
C ARG A 125 -12.46 3.57 12.55
N ALA A 126 -11.42 4.35 12.25
CA ALA A 126 -11.60 5.73 11.79
C ALA A 126 -12.33 5.80 10.43
N VAL A 127 -12.10 4.84 9.54
CA VAL A 127 -12.85 4.72 8.27
C VAL A 127 -14.32 4.42 8.54
N TRP A 128 -14.63 3.50 9.43
CA TRP A 128 -15.99 3.14 9.82
C TRP A 128 -16.75 4.35 10.40
N ASP A 129 -16.12 5.09 11.30
CA ASP A 129 -16.74 6.21 12.01
C ASP A 129 -16.93 7.45 11.13
N ARG A 130 -16.22 7.56 10.00
CA ARG A 130 -16.29 8.72 9.08
C ARG A 130 -17.62 8.86 8.37
N GLY A 131 -18.43 7.80 8.26
CA GLY A 131 -19.74 7.85 7.67
C GLY A 131 -20.14 6.59 6.90
N GLU A 132 -21.33 6.62 6.32
CA GLU A 132 -21.96 5.46 5.70
C GLU A 132 -21.08 4.82 4.62
N HIS A 133 -20.52 5.61 3.74
CA HIS A 133 -19.70 5.11 2.64
C HIS A 133 -18.41 4.39 3.10
N GLY A 134 -17.73 4.90 4.13
CA GLY A 134 -16.59 4.20 4.75
C GLY A 134 -17.04 2.91 5.43
N ARG A 135 -18.14 2.99 6.15
CA ARG A 135 -18.76 1.86 6.87
C ARG A 135 -19.12 0.72 5.92
N ASP A 136 -19.75 1.04 4.78
CA ASP A 136 -20.15 0.02 3.81
C ASP A 136 -18.96 -0.75 3.26
N THR A 137 -17.89 -0.06 2.88
CA THR A 137 -16.71 -0.72 2.33
C THR A 137 -16.01 -1.61 3.37
N VAL A 138 -15.90 -1.18 4.63
CA VAL A 138 -15.33 -1.99 5.72
C VAL A 138 -16.24 -3.17 6.05
N ARG A 139 -17.57 -2.94 6.08
CA ARG A 139 -18.54 -4.00 6.31
C ARG A 139 -18.41 -5.10 5.27
N ASP A 140 -18.34 -4.74 4.00
CA ASP A 140 -18.28 -5.70 2.90
C ASP A 140 -16.95 -6.45 2.88
N ALA A 141 -15.84 -5.74 3.12
CA ALA A 141 -14.50 -6.34 3.16
C ALA A 141 -14.32 -7.36 4.29
N PHE A 142 -14.90 -7.10 5.46
CA PHE A 142 -14.69 -7.92 6.66
C PHE A 142 -15.94 -8.66 7.14
N ARG A 143 -17.07 -8.52 6.42
CA ARG A 143 -18.38 -9.10 6.81
C ARG A 143 -18.78 -8.68 8.22
N VAL A 144 -18.62 -7.40 8.52
CA VAL A 144 -19.04 -6.80 9.79
C VAL A 144 -20.56 -6.74 9.83
N SER A 145 -21.15 -6.97 11.00
CA SER A 145 -22.59 -6.85 11.21
C SER A 145 -23.09 -5.43 10.94
N ALA A 146 -24.36 -5.31 10.57
CA ALA A 146 -24.94 -4.01 10.20
C ALA A 146 -24.90 -2.99 11.36
N ASP A 147 -24.98 -3.45 12.59
CA ASP A 147 -24.89 -2.65 13.82
C ASP A 147 -23.44 -2.36 14.27
N GLY A 148 -22.44 -3.00 13.62
CA GLY A 148 -21.02 -2.81 13.91
C GLY A 148 -20.53 -3.40 15.23
N GLN A 149 -21.34 -4.22 15.93
CA GLN A 149 -20.94 -4.77 17.22
C GLN A 149 -19.72 -5.69 17.15
N ASP A 150 -19.48 -6.32 16.00
CA ASP A 150 -18.34 -7.21 15.76
C ASP A 150 -17.19 -6.54 14.96
N LEU A 151 -17.23 -5.23 14.76
CA LEU A 151 -16.23 -4.49 13.98
C LEU A 151 -14.81 -4.80 14.47
N GLU A 152 -14.54 -4.61 15.76
CA GLU A 152 -13.21 -4.78 16.33
C GLU A 152 -12.71 -6.23 16.14
N SER A 153 -13.50 -7.21 16.53
CA SER A 153 -13.11 -8.62 16.41
C SER A 153 -12.88 -9.09 14.97
N LYS A 154 -13.54 -8.45 13.99
CA LYS A 154 -13.38 -8.75 12.57
C LYS A 154 -12.20 -8.05 11.93
N THR A 155 -11.84 -6.87 12.43
CA THR A 155 -10.86 -5.99 11.78
C THR A 155 -9.53 -5.86 12.52
N GLU A 156 -9.46 -6.11 13.82
CA GLU A 156 -8.27 -5.86 14.67
C GLU A 156 -6.98 -6.42 14.08
N ARG A 157 -7.02 -7.62 13.50
CA ARG A 157 -5.88 -8.28 12.87
C ARG A 157 -5.39 -7.55 11.60
N TRP A 158 -6.27 -6.80 10.95
CA TRP A 158 -6.04 -6.15 9.65
C TRP A 158 -5.91 -4.63 9.76
N ASP A 159 -6.07 -4.10 10.95
CA ASP A 159 -6.04 -2.66 11.25
C ASP A 159 -4.59 -2.25 11.56
N ALA A 160 -3.95 -1.52 10.63
CA ALA A 160 -2.53 -1.20 10.72
C ALA A 160 -2.14 -0.44 11.98
N VAL A 161 -3.05 0.33 12.58
CA VAL A 161 -2.79 1.01 13.86
C VAL A 161 -2.72 0.06 15.07
N ARG A 162 -3.08 -1.21 14.88
CA ARG A 162 -2.99 -2.28 15.88
C ARG A 162 -1.73 -3.14 15.74
N HIS A 163 -0.93 -2.87 14.71
CA HIS A 163 0.32 -3.61 14.49
C HIS A 163 1.38 -3.23 15.53
N GLU A 164 2.35 -4.12 15.71
CA GLU A 164 3.45 -3.93 16.65
C GLU A 164 4.73 -3.49 15.90
N PRO A 165 5.66 -2.79 16.58
CA PRO A 165 6.93 -2.37 15.97
C PRO A 165 7.70 -3.50 15.31
N GLY A 166 7.68 -4.71 15.92
CA GLY A 166 8.35 -5.90 15.41
C GLY A 166 7.85 -6.40 14.05
N ASP A 167 6.64 -6.01 13.64
CA ASP A 167 6.06 -6.39 12.35
C ASP A 167 6.79 -5.78 11.16
N TYR A 168 7.53 -4.68 11.38
CA TYR A 168 8.17 -3.89 10.33
C TYR A 168 9.70 -3.93 10.34
N VAL A 169 10.30 -4.70 11.24
CA VAL A 169 11.76 -4.82 11.35
C VAL A 169 12.39 -5.29 10.04
N GLY A 170 13.41 -4.57 9.59
CA GLY A 170 14.19 -4.90 8.40
C GLY A 170 13.60 -4.38 7.10
N VAL A 171 12.45 -3.69 7.12
CA VAL A 171 11.89 -3.06 5.92
C VAL A 171 12.00 -1.54 6.05
N PRO A 172 12.82 -0.86 5.24
CA PRO A 172 12.85 0.59 5.15
C PRO A 172 11.49 1.15 4.70
N ILE A 173 11.02 2.20 5.39
CA ILE A 173 9.69 2.77 5.15
C ILE A 173 9.79 4.28 4.94
N ARG A 174 9.09 4.77 3.91
CA ARG A 174 8.86 6.20 3.72
C ARG A 174 7.37 6.50 3.70
N VAL A 175 6.95 7.54 4.41
CA VAL A 175 5.54 7.94 4.54
C VAL A 175 5.39 9.39 4.10
N TYR A 176 4.49 9.63 3.15
CA TYR A 176 4.06 10.96 2.71
C TYR A 176 2.66 11.24 3.26
N ALA A 177 2.49 12.31 4.02
CA ALA A 177 1.19 12.72 4.56
C ALA A 177 1.11 14.24 4.72
N SER A 178 -0.12 14.78 4.71
CA SER A 178 -0.40 16.22 4.80
C SER A 178 -1.26 16.54 6.03
N ARG A 179 -1.03 17.71 6.65
CA ARG A 179 -1.91 18.23 7.70
C ARG A 179 -3.26 18.69 7.17
N GLU A 180 -3.34 18.97 5.88
CA GLU A 180 -4.57 19.35 5.18
C GLU A 180 -5.43 18.13 4.79
N ASP A 181 -4.89 16.92 5.01
CA ASP A 181 -5.60 15.68 4.72
C ASP A 181 -6.59 15.33 5.85
N GLU A 182 -7.87 15.54 5.59
CA GLU A 182 -8.96 15.22 6.51
C GLU A 182 -9.29 13.71 6.54
N VAL A 183 -8.78 12.95 5.57
CA VAL A 183 -9.02 11.50 5.42
C VAL A 183 -7.96 10.68 6.15
N ALA A 184 -6.68 10.98 5.91
CA ALA A 184 -5.55 10.31 6.53
C ALA A 184 -4.91 11.24 7.59
N ASN A 185 -5.62 11.43 8.71
CA ASN A 185 -5.27 12.39 9.75
C ASN A 185 -3.90 12.10 10.37
N ILE A 186 -2.95 13.04 10.19
CA ILE A 186 -1.60 12.92 10.75
C ILE A 186 -1.65 12.85 12.29
N ALA A 187 -2.36 13.78 12.94
CA ALA A 187 -2.31 13.91 14.40
C ALA A 187 -2.91 12.68 15.10
N GLY A 188 -4.01 12.15 14.58
CA GLY A 188 -4.76 11.07 15.22
C GLY A 188 -4.37 9.65 14.79
N VAL A 189 -3.78 9.50 13.60
CA VAL A 189 -3.56 8.17 12.99
C VAL A 189 -2.14 8.02 12.47
N THR A 190 -1.77 8.76 11.42
CA THR A 190 -0.50 8.52 10.71
C THR A 190 0.71 8.85 11.58
N GLY A 191 0.70 9.94 12.35
CA GLY A 191 1.79 10.32 13.24
C GLY A 191 2.06 9.29 14.33
N PRO A 192 1.07 8.91 15.16
CA PRO A 192 1.25 7.83 16.14
C PRO A 192 1.72 6.50 15.53
N TRP A 193 1.26 6.16 14.33
CA TRP A 193 1.71 4.97 13.63
C TRP A 193 3.19 5.08 13.20
N VAL A 194 3.62 6.22 12.66
CA VAL A 194 5.03 6.48 12.32
C VAL A 194 5.93 6.41 13.57
N GLU A 195 5.48 6.95 14.70
CA GLU A 195 6.24 6.84 15.96
C GLU A 195 6.32 5.38 16.45
N MET A 196 5.29 4.59 16.21
CA MET A 196 5.32 3.15 16.48
C MET A 196 6.35 2.45 15.57
N LEU A 197 6.37 2.75 14.27
CA LEU A 197 7.35 2.20 13.33
C LEU A 197 8.79 2.49 13.74
N ARG A 198 9.08 3.72 14.17
CA ARG A 198 10.42 4.16 14.60
C ARG A 198 10.96 3.40 15.82
N ARG A 199 10.09 2.80 16.61
CA ARG A 199 10.50 1.92 17.71
C ARG A 199 10.95 0.54 17.24
N GLY A 200 10.57 0.13 16.04
CA GLY A 200 10.91 -1.18 15.47
C GLY A 200 11.95 -1.11 14.36
N SER A 201 12.15 0.04 13.73
CA SER A 201 13.06 0.20 12.60
C SER A 201 13.70 1.58 12.62
N ASP A 202 15.02 1.64 12.41
CA ASP A 202 15.78 2.87 12.23
C ASP A 202 15.61 3.50 10.84
N ALA A 203 14.99 2.78 9.91
CA ALA A 203 14.85 3.17 8.52
C ALA A 203 13.42 3.67 8.22
N VAL A 204 12.89 4.60 9.04
CA VAL A 204 11.57 5.21 8.85
C VAL A 204 11.69 6.68 8.58
N GLU A 205 11.30 7.10 7.38
CA GLU A 205 11.27 8.49 6.95
C GLU A 205 9.82 8.98 6.89
N PHE A 206 9.53 10.10 7.52
CA PHE A 206 8.26 10.79 7.42
C PHE A 206 8.46 12.12 6.72
N VAL A 207 7.75 12.30 5.61
CA VAL A 207 7.79 13.51 4.77
C VAL A 207 6.42 14.18 4.82
N GLU A 208 6.37 15.33 5.48
CA GLU A 208 5.18 16.16 5.46
C GLU A 208 5.08 16.86 4.09
N VAL A 209 3.94 16.70 3.44
CA VAL A 209 3.60 17.31 2.16
C VAL A 209 2.37 18.20 2.31
N SER A 210 2.02 18.96 1.28
CA SER A 210 0.84 19.84 1.27
C SER A 210 -0.34 19.24 0.51
N GLY A 211 -1.50 19.84 0.69
CA GLY A 211 -2.73 19.57 -0.05
C GLY A 211 -3.64 18.51 0.57
N PRO A 212 -4.87 18.41 0.06
CA PRO A 212 -5.87 17.48 0.52
C PRO A 212 -5.51 16.03 0.17
N HIS A 213 -6.33 15.10 0.63
CA HIS A 213 -6.13 13.65 0.48
C HIS A 213 -5.76 13.25 -0.94
N VAL A 214 -4.65 12.53 -1.09
CA VAL A 214 -4.08 12.03 -2.35
C VAL A 214 -3.93 13.08 -3.45
N SER A 215 -3.70 14.35 -3.07
CA SER A 215 -3.33 15.39 -4.03
C SER A 215 -1.99 15.08 -4.71
N GLU A 216 -1.71 15.74 -5.84
CA GLU A 216 -0.49 15.48 -6.61
C GLU A 216 0.80 15.72 -5.80
N ASP A 217 0.79 16.65 -4.85
CA ASP A 217 1.92 16.94 -3.97
C ASP A 217 2.35 15.75 -3.10
N HIS A 218 1.49 14.76 -2.91
CA HIS A 218 1.83 13.53 -2.20
C HIS A 218 2.69 12.57 -3.07
N PHE A 219 2.63 12.70 -4.40
CA PHE A 219 3.31 11.78 -5.33
C PHE A 219 4.69 12.32 -5.72
N ARG A 220 5.64 12.26 -4.82
CA ARG A 220 7.02 12.71 -4.99
C ARG A 220 7.85 11.71 -5.79
N THR A 221 7.56 11.55 -7.09
CA THR A 221 8.13 10.50 -7.94
C THR A 221 9.64 10.38 -7.84
N ALA A 222 10.38 11.48 -8.00
CA ALA A 222 11.84 11.46 -7.92
C ALA A 222 12.35 11.00 -6.55
N GLU A 223 11.69 11.42 -5.47
CA GLU A 223 12.04 11.03 -4.11
C GLU A 223 11.71 9.55 -3.84
N VAL A 224 10.60 9.02 -4.40
CA VAL A 224 10.25 7.60 -4.32
C VAL A 224 11.30 6.75 -5.01
N VAL A 225 11.67 7.09 -6.25
CA VAL A 225 12.72 6.39 -7.00
C VAL A 225 14.05 6.45 -6.25
N GLN A 226 14.47 7.62 -5.82
CA GLN A 226 15.70 7.80 -5.05
C GLN A 226 15.70 6.95 -3.77
N PHE A 227 14.59 6.91 -3.05
CA PHE A 227 14.47 6.09 -1.84
C PHE A 227 14.69 4.61 -2.15
N PHE A 228 14.05 4.06 -3.19
CA PHE A 228 14.24 2.67 -3.58
C PHE A 228 15.69 2.37 -4.03
N GLU A 229 16.36 3.33 -4.65
CA GLU A 229 17.77 3.19 -5.06
C GLU A 229 18.75 3.18 -3.89
N THR A 230 18.42 3.85 -2.78
CA THR A 230 19.29 3.86 -1.57
C THR A 230 19.24 2.55 -0.80
N ILE A 231 18.21 1.72 -0.98
CA ILE A 231 18.04 0.43 -0.33
C ILE A 231 18.93 -0.60 -1.05
N ARG A 232 19.81 -1.24 -0.33
CA ARG A 232 20.81 -2.20 -0.86
C ARG A 232 20.39 -3.64 -0.60
#